data_92851f2e68f0fd8fd6b9dbd4a9b4b8ba
#
_entry.id   92851f2e68f0fd8fd6b9dbd4a9b4b8ba
#
_cell.length_a   1.000
_cell.length_b   1.000
_cell.length_c   1.000
_cell.angle_alpha   90.00
_cell.angle_beta   90.00
_cell.angle_gamma   90.00
#
_symmetry.space_group_name_H-M   'P 1'
#
loop_
_entity.id
_entity.type
_entity.pdbx_description
1 polymer ?
#
loop_
_entity_poly.entity_id
_entity_poly.type
_entity_poly.pdbx_seq_one_letter_code
_entity_poly.pdbx_strand_id
1 'polypeptide(L)'
;YIPPEKLRQAASLRWLACASSGVEQYLGEYLYAAPGVILTNSAGAYGITISEHIITTLLMLLRRIPEYYDVVHQHQWKDLGRIRSIYGSVITVVGTGDIGTAFAQRAKALGAAHIRGVHRTNKVLPRCFDESYAVEDLDFALAGADIVVLCVPGTKETEHLITRERLGLLKKTSVLINVGRGSVLDQDALMEVLNSGKIAGAALDVTNPEPLPPEHPLWNTKNLIITPHVSGNMSLDITCDIDVNMFCDNL
;
A
#
# COMPACT_ATOMS: atom_id res chain seq x y z
N TYR A 1 -6.60 16.42 10.69
CA TYR A 1 -6.74 17.29 9.50
C TYR A 1 -6.96 18.74 9.92
N ILE A 2 -6.17 19.66 9.34
CA ILE A 2 -6.32 21.10 9.53
C ILE A 2 -6.90 21.68 8.24
N PRO A 3 -8.09 22.30 8.28
CA PRO A 3 -8.70 22.89 7.10
C PRO A 3 -7.85 24.03 6.51
N PRO A 4 -7.73 24.17 5.17
CA PRO A 4 -6.94 25.21 4.53
C PRO A 4 -7.28 26.65 4.94
N GLU A 5 -8.54 26.92 5.26
CA GLU A 5 -8.99 28.23 5.74
C GLU A 5 -8.34 28.62 7.08
N LYS A 6 -8.03 27.67 7.96
CA LYS A 6 -7.31 27.93 9.21
C LYS A 6 -5.84 28.24 8.96
N LEU A 7 -5.21 27.56 7.99
CA LEU A 7 -3.83 27.85 7.60
C LEU A 7 -3.70 29.27 7.01
N ARG A 8 -4.70 29.70 6.22
CA ARG A 8 -4.77 31.08 5.67
C ARG A 8 -4.98 32.16 6.72
N GLN A 9 -5.43 31.82 7.92
CA GLN A 9 -5.61 32.76 9.05
C GLN A 9 -4.41 32.76 10.01
N ALA A 10 -3.51 31.77 9.91
CA ALA A 10 -2.40 31.58 10.84
C ALA A 10 -1.17 32.39 10.43
N ALA A 11 -1.23 33.72 10.57
CA ALA A 11 -0.17 34.64 10.14
C ALA A 11 1.19 34.45 10.88
N SER A 12 1.18 33.81 12.05
CA SER A 12 2.40 33.53 12.85
C SER A 12 2.88 32.09 12.72
N LEU A 13 2.30 31.29 11.84
CA LEU A 13 2.69 29.89 11.65
C LEU A 13 4.10 29.82 11.06
N ARG A 14 4.99 29.06 11.70
CA ARG A 14 6.36 28.82 11.24
C ARG A 14 6.58 27.37 10.81
N TRP A 15 5.89 26.45 11.45
CA TRP A 15 6.07 25.03 11.23
C TRP A 15 4.73 24.30 11.34
N LEU A 16 4.44 23.46 10.37
CA LEU A 16 3.33 22.53 10.35
C LEU A 16 3.89 21.10 10.39
N ALA A 17 3.81 20.44 11.53
CA ALA A 17 4.16 19.04 11.68
C ALA A 17 2.90 18.19 11.47
N CYS A 18 2.93 17.29 10.51
CA CYS A 18 1.83 16.39 10.21
C CYS A 18 2.13 15.00 10.72
N ALA A 19 1.25 14.46 11.57
CA ALA A 19 1.30 13.08 12.04
C ALA A 19 0.91 12.05 10.97
N SER A 20 0.84 12.43 9.69
CA SER A 20 0.59 11.55 8.56
C SER A 20 1.81 11.48 7.65
N SER A 21 1.99 10.37 6.96
CA SER A 21 3.03 10.23 5.94
C SER A 21 2.67 11.00 4.66
N GLY A 22 1.40 10.96 4.23
CA GLY A 22 0.88 11.75 3.11
C GLY A 22 0.53 13.17 3.55
N VAL A 23 0.99 14.17 2.78
CA VAL A 23 0.78 15.61 3.06
C VAL A 23 0.36 16.39 1.83
N GLU A 24 -0.15 15.69 0.81
CA GLU A 24 -0.50 16.25 -0.49
C GLU A 24 -1.45 17.45 -0.38
N GLN A 25 -2.40 17.40 0.57
CA GLN A 25 -3.38 18.46 0.86
C GLN A 25 -2.75 19.73 1.47
N TYR A 26 -1.50 19.66 1.91
CA TYR A 26 -0.78 20.78 2.51
C TYR A 26 0.33 21.33 1.60
N LEU A 27 0.47 20.80 0.39
CA LEU A 27 1.42 21.29 -0.59
C LEU A 27 0.85 22.52 -1.32
N GLY A 28 1.54 23.64 -1.24
CA GLY A 28 1.18 24.88 -1.93
C GLY A 28 1.32 26.10 -1.04
N GLU A 29 2.19 27.01 -1.43
CA GLU A 29 2.44 28.25 -0.67
C GLU A 29 1.19 29.10 -0.46
N TYR A 30 0.24 29.07 -1.40
CA TYR A 30 -1.03 29.80 -1.30
C TYR A 30 -1.95 29.34 -0.15
N LEU A 31 -1.64 28.19 0.47
CA LEU A 31 -2.40 27.66 1.61
C LEU A 31 -2.05 28.38 2.91
N TYR A 32 -0.92 29.08 2.97
CA TYR A 32 -0.38 29.66 4.19
C TYR A 32 -0.48 31.17 4.19
N ALA A 33 -0.87 31.78 5.33
CA ALA A 33 -0.83 33.23 5.52
C ALA A 33 0.60 33.74 5.72
N ALA A 34 1.45 32.95 6.37
CA ALA A 34 2.85 33.28 6.61
C ALA A 34 3.75 32.74 5.50
N PRO A 35 4.76 33.48 5.03
CA PRO A 35 5.74 32.98 4.08
C PRO A 35 6.74 32.03 4.77
N GLY A 36 7.27 31.06 4.01
CA GLY A 36 8.36 30.19 4.46
C GLY A 36 7.97 29.22 5.58
N VAL A 37 6.71 28.81 5.65
CA VAL A 37 6.26 27.78 6.60
C VAL A 37 6.95 26.46 6.28
N ILE A 38 7.58 25.85 7.29
CA ILE A 38 8.19 24.53 7.19
C ILE A 38 7.06 23.49 7.32
N LEU A 39 6.99 22.56 6.38
CA LEU A 39 6.10 21.40 6.44
C LEU A 39 6.92 20.14 6.66
N THR A 40 6.61 19.39 7.71
CA THR A 40 7.19 18.06 7.97
C THR A 40 6.09 17.00 8.07
N ASN A 41 6.44 15.75 7.78
CA ASN A 41 5.53 14.61 7.86
C ASN A 41 6.16 13.49 8.68
N SER A 42 5.36 12.48 9.02
CA SER A 42 5.78 11.32 9.80
C SER A 42 6.11 10.11 8.92
N ALA A 43 6.78 10.34 7.77
CA ALA A 43 7.30 9.26 6.96
C ALA A 43 8.39 8.50 7.74
N GLY A 44 8.17 7.20 7.98
CA GLY A 44 9.03 6.36 8.84
C GLY A 44 8.32 5.85 10.11
N ALA A 45 7.17 6.42 10.49
CA ALA A 45 6.43 5.99 11.68
C ALA A 45 5.51 4.77 11.42
N TYR A 46 5.18 4.49 10.17
CA TYR A 46 4.09 3.57 9.81
C TYR A 46 4.53 2.20 9.32
N GLY A 47 5.83 1.94 9.21
CA GLY A 47 6.36 0.69 8.66
C GLY A 47 5.85 -0.56 9.37
N ILE A 48 5.77 -0.53 10.71
CA ILE A 48 5.29 -1.66 11.52
C ILE A 48 3.80 -1.90 11.23
N THR A 49 2.97 -0.91 11.48
CA THR A 49 1.49 -1.01 11.40
C THR A 49 1.04 -1.42 9.99
N ILE A 50 1.52 -0.73 8.96
CA ILE A 50 1.10 -0.99 7.59
C ILE A 50 1.63 -2.33 7.10
N SER A 51 2.85 -2.73 7.45
CA SER A 51 3.35 -4.05 7.03
C SER A 51 2.60 -5.21 7.67
N GLU A 52 2.11 -5.07 8.89
CA GLU A 52 1.21 -6.06 9.52
C GLU A 52 -0.13 -6.14 8.81
N HIS A 53 -0.69 -5.00 8.39
CA HIS A 53 -1.91 -4.96 7.59
C HIS A 53 -1.72 -5.66 6.23
N ILE A 54 -0.58 -5.41 5.55
CA ILE A 54 -0.24 -6.10 4.30
C ILE A 54 -0.18 -7.62 4.52
N ILE A 55 0.53 -8.08 5.56
CA ILE A 55 0.64 -9.52 5.87
C ILE A 55 -0.72 -10.11 6.18
N THR A 56 -1.56 -9.41 6.95
CA THR A 56 -2.91 -9.87 7.30
C THR A 56 -3.77 -10.07 6.06
N THR A 57 -3.92 -9.05 5.23
CA THR A 57 -4.76 -9.10 4.02
C THR A 57 -4.20 -10.09 2.99
N LEU A 58 -2.88 -10.18 2.87
CA LEU A 58 -2.21 -11.16 2.03
C LEU A 58 -2.53 -12.60 2.47
N LEU A 59 -2.38 -12.91 3.76
CA LEU A 59 -2.69 -14.24 4.30
C LEU A 59 -4.18 -14.56 4.19
N MET A 60 -5.07 -13.59 4.38
CA MET A 60 -6.51 -13.78 4.16
C MET A 60 -6.79 -14.27 2.73
N LEU A 61 -6.17 -13.65 1.72
CA LEU A 61 -6.33 -14.03 0.31
C LEU A 61 -5.68 -15.39 0.02
N LEU A 62 -4.43 -15.61 0.46
CA LEU A 62 -3.70 -16.85 0.19
C LEU A 62 -4.36 -18.06 0.85
N ARG A 63 -4.96 -17.89 2.02
CA ARG A 63 -5.64 -18.94 2.80
C ARG A 63 -7.14 -19.01 2.54
N ARG A 64 -7.69 -18.14 1.67
CA ARG A 64 -9.11 -18.09 1.29
C ARG A 64 -10.03 -17.82 2.48
N ILE A 65 -9.56 -17.03 3.45
CA ILE A 65 -10.31 -16.78 4.69
C ILE A 65 -11.69 -16.15 4.43
N PRO A 66 -11.85 -15.14 3.54
CA PRO A 66 -13.17 -14.58 3.25
C PRO A 66 -14.16 -15.63 2.74
N GLU A 67 -13.72 -16.50 1.83
CA GLU A 67 -14.56 -17.58 1.30
C GLU A 67 -14.94 -18.61 2.37
N TYR A 68 -14.01 -18.98 3.25
CA TYR A 68 -14.30 -19.86 4.39
C TYR A 68 -15.25 -19.20 5.39
N TYR A 69 -15.13 -17.89 5.59
CA TYR A 69 -16.07 -17.15 6.43
C TYR A 69 -17.50 -17.27 5.91
N ASP A 70 -17.70 -17.08 4.60
CA ASP A 70 -19.03 -17.26 3.96
C ASP A 70 -19.58 -18.67 4.09
N VAL A 71 -18.73 -19.68 3.89
CA VAL A 71 -19.12 -21.11 4.03
C VAL A 71 -19.57 -21.42 5.46
N VAL A 72 -18.83 -20.92 6.46
CA VAL A 72 -19.15 -21.13 7.89
C VAL A 72 -20.46 -20.42 8.26
N HIS A 73 -20.72 -19.22 7.73
CA HIS A 73 -21.97 -18.51 7.96
C HIS A 73 -23.20 -19.22 7.36
N GLN A 74 -22.97 -20.06 6.36
CA GLN A 74 -23.99 -20.94 5.79
C GLN A 74 -24.10 -22.28 6.54
N HIS A 75 -23.45 -22.45 7.69
CA HIS A 75 -23.38 -23.67 8.49
C HIS A 75 -22.83 -24.89 7.70
N GLN A 76 -21.93 -24.65 6.74
CA GLN A 76 -21.34 -25.69 5.92
C GLN A 76 -19.92 -26.02 6.40
N TRP A 77 -19.65 -27.31 6.59
CA TRP A 77 -18.31 -27.84 6.85
C TRP A 77 -17.72 -28.34 5.52
N LYS A 78 -17.01 -27.44 4.81
CA LYS A 78 -16.56 -27.71 3.44
C LYS A 78 -15.10 -27.30 3.25
N ASP A 79 -14.31 -28.18 2.65
CA ASP A 79 -12.99 -27.84 2.14
C ASP A 79 -13.13 -27.15 0.78
N LEU A 80 -12.56 -25.96 0.64
CA LEU A 80 -12.55 -25.17 -0.59
C LEU A 80 -11.35 -25.51 -1.50
N GLY A 81 -10.53 -26.50 -1.11
CA GLY A 81 -9.39 -26.98 -1.89
C GLY A 81 -8.13 -26.15 -1.73
N ARG A 82 -7.33 -26.04 -2.79
CA ARG A 82 -5.95 -25.55 -2.73
C ARG A 82 -5.83 -24.15 -2.13
N ILE A 83 -4.94 -24.03 -1.15
CA ILE A 83 -4.48 -22.78 -0.55
C ILE A 83 -3.03 -22.50 -0.97
N ARG A 84 -2.54 -21.29 -0.67
CA ARG A 84 -1.18 -20.83 -1.01
C ARG A 84 -0.48 -20.28 0.22
N SER A 85 0.82 -19.96 0.09
CA SER A 85 1.67 -19.50 1.17
C SER A 85 2.58 -18.37 0.69
N ILE A 86 3.07 -17.56 1.62
CA ILE A 86 4.20 -16.65 1.42
C ILE A 86 5.48 -17.46 1.27
N TYR A 87 5.58 -18.61 1.95
CA TYR A 87 6.74 -19.49 1.85
C TYR A 87 6.97 -19.91 0.39
N GLY A 88 8.20 -19.73 -0.08
CA GLY A 88 8.60 -20.08 -1.44
C GLY A 88 8.11 -19.12 -2.54
N SER A 89 7.44 -18.02 -2.19
CA SER A 89 6.93 -17.05 -3.17
C SER A 89 8.00 -16.09 -3.69
N VAL A 90 7.80 -15.62 -4.92
CA VAL A 90 8.50 -14.48 -5.52
C VAL A 90 7.66 -13.22 -5.31
N ILE A 91 8.22 -12.22 -4.65
CA ILE A 91 7.53 -10.99 -4.26
C ILE A 91 8.15 -9.80 -4.97
N THR A 92 7.33 -8.91 -5.52
CA THR A 92 7.75 -7.60 -6.00
C THR A 92 7.18 -6.51 -5.12
N VAL A 93 8.06 -5.69 -4.53
CA VAL A 93 7.71 -4.54 -3.70
C VAL A 93 8.00 -3.27 -4.47
N VAL A 94 6.95 -2.56 -4.87
CA VAL A 94 7.04 -1.28 -5.58
C VAL A 94 7.02 -0.16 -4.55
N GLY A 95 8.18 0.44 -4.34
CA GLY A 95 8.45 1.39 -3.25
C GLY A 95 9.19 0.72 -2.09
N THR A 96 10.52 0.96 -2.01
CA THR A 96 11.43 0.39 -1.01
C THR A 96 11.75 1.39 0.12
N GLY A 97 10.74 2.17 0.51
CA GLY A 97 10.79 3.07 1.67
C GLY A 97 10.58 2.30 2.99
N ASP A 98 10.14 2.99 4.03
CA ASP A 98 9.86 2.43 5.35
C ASP A 98 8.89 1.24 5.28
N ILE A 99 7.70 1.44 4.72
CA ILE A 99 6.65 0.42 4.63
C ILE A 99 7.11 -0.79 3.82
N GLY A 100 7.65 -0.55 2.61
CA GLY A 100 8.10 -1.64 1.73
C GLY A 100 9.25 -2.45 2.33
N THR A 101 10.17 -1.80 3.04
CA THR A 101 11.27 -2.47 3.75
C THR A 101 10.77 -3.27 4.93
N ALA A 102 9.87 -2.71 5.76
CA ALA A 102 9.27 -3.40 6.90
C ALA A 102 8.47 -4.63 6.46
N PHE A 103 7.73 -4.53 5.35
CA PHE A 103 7.05 -5.68 4.75
C PHE A 103 8.03 -6.73 4.23
N ALA A 104 9.07 -6.32 3.48
CA ALA A 104 10.06 -7.25 2.92
C ALA A 104 10.78 -8.05 4.02
N GLN A 105 11.14 -7.41 5.14
CA GLN A 105 11.74 -8.09 6.30
C GLN A 105 10.81 -9.18 6.86
N ARG A 106 9.53 -8.88 7.04
CA ARG A 106 8.52 -9.82 7.54
C ARG A 106 8.27 -10.96 6.54
N ALA A 107 8.15 -10.64 5.26
CA ALA A 107 7.97 -11.64 4.21
C ALA A 107 9.16 -12.59 4.11
N LYS A 108 10.39 -12.09 4.28
CA LYS A 108 11.61 -12.90 4.32
C LYS A 108 11.61 -13.84 5.53
N ALA A 109 11.19 -13.36 6.70
CA ALA A 109 11.05 -14.18 7.91
C ALA A 109 9.98 -15.26 7.76
N LEU A 110 8.93 -15.02 6.95
CA LEU A 110 7.90 -16.00 6.59
C LEU A 110 8.33 -16.95 5.44
N GLY A 111 9.58 -16.87 5.00
CA GLY A 111 10.17 -17.80 4.05
C GLY A 111 9.89 -17.49 2.58
N ALA A 112 9.63 -16.21 2.22
CA ALA A 112 9.62 -15.79 0.83
C ALA A 112 10.94 -16.18 0.15
N ALA A 113 10.87 -16.82 -1.02
CA ALA A 113 12.05 -17.32 -1.72
C ALA A 113 12.87 -16.18 -2.32
N HIS A 114 12.20 -15.18 -2.88
CA HIS A 114 12.85 -14.10 -3.58
C HIS A 114 12.05 -12.79 -3.47
N ILE A 115 12.70 -11.69 -3.10
CA ILE A 115 12.08 -10.39 -2.94
C ILE A 115 12.78 -9.37 -3.83
N ARG A 116 12.03 -8.80 -4.77
CA ARG A 116 12.44 -7.76 -5.70
C ARG A 116 11.99 -6.41 -5.18
N GLY A 117 12.89 -5.44 -5.10
CA GLY A 117 12.58 -4.06 -4.73
C GLY A 117 12.60 -3.15 -5.94
N VAL A 118 11.52 -2.39 -6.18
CA VAL A 118 11.46 -1.38 -7.23
C VAL A 118 11.49 0.01 -6.61
N HIS A 119 12.35 0.90 -7.12
CA HIS A 119 12.54 2.26 -6.61
C HIS A 119 12.94 3.26 -7.71
N ARG A 120 12.72 4.54 -7.42
CA ARG A 120 13.02 5.64 -8.37
C ARG A 120 14.51 5.98 -8.44
N THR A 121 15.20 5.93 -7.31
CA THR A 121 16.60 6.37 -7.20
C THR A 121 17.52 5.17 -7.02
N ASN A 122 18.61 5.13 -7.77
CA ASN A 122 19.61 4.08 -7.60
C ASN A 122 20.21 4.14 -6.19
N LYS A 123 19.86 3.17 -5.34
CA LYS A 123 20.34 3.04 -3.96
C LYS A 123 20.57 1.58 -3.60
N VAL A 124 21.48 1.36 -2.67
CA VAL A 124 21.68 0.04 -2.09
C VAL A 124 20.47 -0.28 -1.22
N LEU A 125 19.79 -1.38 -1.50
CA LEU A 125 18.64 -1.83 -0.72
C LEU A 125 19.09 -2.63 0.51
N PRO A 126 18.28 -2.63 1.59
CA PRO A 126 18.49 -3.52 2.73
C PRO A 126 18.53 -4.99 2.32
N ARG A 127 19.23 -5.82 3.13
CA ARG A 127 19.46 -7.25 2.85
C ARG A 127 18.19 -8.12 2.75
N CYS A 128 17.03 -7.58 3.09
CA CYS A 128 15.74 -8.27 2.89
C CYS A 128 15.30 -8.31 1.42
N PHE A 129 15.91 -7.50 0.56
CA PHE A 129 15.70 -7.55 -0.90
C PHE A 129 16.83 -8.37 -1.54
N ASP A 130 16.45 -9.28 -2.43
CA ASP A 130 17.40 -10.11 -3.18
C ASP A 130 17.82 -9.44 -4.50
N GLU A 131 16.91 -8.63 -5.11
CA GLU A 131 17.14 -7.88 -6.33
C GLU A 131 16.62 -6.44 -6.22
N SER A 132 17.24 -5.55 -7.00
CA SER A 132 16.93 -4.13 -7.07
C SER A 132 16.63 -3.74 -8.51
N TYR A 133 15.50 -3.09 -8.75
CA TYR A 133 15.06 -2.62 -10.06
C TYR A 133 14.77 -1.12 -10.03
N ALA A 134 15.14 -0.43 -11.11
CA ALA A 134 14.66 0.92 -11.37
C ALA A 134 13.19 0.87 -11.80
N VAL A 135 12.47 1.99 -11.70
CA VAL A 135 11.05 2.06 -12.11
C VAL A 135 10.87 1.80 -13.61
N GLU A 136 11.87 2.08 -14.40
CA GLU A 136 11.94 1.82 -15.85
C GLU A 136 11.90 0.31 -16.16
N ASP A 137 12.39 -0.51 -15.23
CA ASP A 137 12.44 -1.97 -15.34
C ASP A 137 11.27 -2.65 -14.59
N LEU A 138 10.22 -1.89 -14.25
CA LEU A 138 9.08 -2.39 -13.49
C LEU A 138 8.43 -3.61 -14.15
N ASP A 139 8.34 -3.63 -15.46
CA ASP A 139 7.72 -4.74 -16.20
C ASP A 139 8.48 -6.06 -15.98
N PHE A 140 9.81 -6.03 -15.93
CA PHE A 140 10.62 -7.20 -15.58
C PHE A 140 10.44 -7.61 -14.13
N ALA A 141 10.34 -6.63 -13.22
CA ALA A 141 10.11 -6.91 -11.80
C ALA A 141 8.74 -7.53 -11.54
N LEU A 142 7.71 -7.13 -12.30
CA LEU A 142 6.34 -7.67 -12.19
C LEU A 142 6.21 -9.07 -12.80
N ALA A 143 6.93 -9.32 -13.89
CA ALA A 143 6.83 -10.60 -14.58
C ALA A 143 7.23 -11.76 -13.66
N GLY A 144 6.33 -12.74 -13.55
CA GLY A 144 6.54 -13.92 -12.72
C GLY A 144 6.43 -13.70 -11.19
N ALA A 145 6.02 -12.53 -10.71
CA ALA A 145 5.75 -12.31 -9.29
C ALA A 145 4.51 -13.09 -8.82
N ASP A 146 4.59 -13.71 -7.65
CA ASP A 146 3.45 -14.33 -6.97
C ASP A 146 2.68 -13.31 -6.14
N ILE A 147 3.39 -12.32 -5.62
CA ILE A 147 2.85 -11.25 -4.77
C ILE A 147 3.43 -9.92 -5.26
N VAL A 148 2.57 -8.94 -5.43
CA VAL A 148 2.94 -7.56 -5.74
C VAL A 148 2.41 -6.64 -4.67
N VAL A 149 3.26 -5.81 -4.08
CA VAL A 149 2.88 -4.84 -3.04
C VAL A 149 3.27 -3.43 -3.49
N LEU A 150 2.28 -2.53 -3.48
CA LEU A 150 2.44 -1.13 -3.89
C LEU A 150 2.52 -0.25 -2.63
N CYS A 151 3.69 0.39 -2.43
CA CYS A 151 3.99 1.24 -1.28
C CYS A 151 4.57 2.60 -1.73
N VAL A 152 4.16 3.09 -2.91
CA VAL A 152 4.62 4.37 -3.45
C VAL A 152 3.63 5.50 -3.16
N PRO A 153 4.08 6.76 -3.02
CA PRO A 153 3.20 7.90 -2.89
C PRO A 153 2.44 8.18 -4.20
N GLY A 154 1.34 8.93 -4.11
CA GLY A 154 0.62 9.45 -5.27
C GLY A 154 1.28 10.72 -5.80
N THR A 155 1.94 10.60 -6.94
CA THR A 155 2.55 11.71 -7.68
C THR A 155 2.17 11.60 -9.14
N LYS A 156 2.50 12.62 -9.95
CA LYS A 156 2.27 12.57 -11.40
C LYS A 156 3.01 11.40 -12.06
N GLU A 157 4.20 11.06 -11.54
CA GLU A 157 5.03 9.97 -12.06
C GLU A 157 4.52 8.58 -11.65
N THR A 158 3.73 8.49 -10.59
CA THR A 158 3.18 7.23 -10.10
C THR A 158 1.70 7.06 -10.43
N GLU A 159 1.07 8.06 -11.05
CA GLU A 159 -0.31 7.96 -11.51
C GLU A 159 -0.43 6.86 -12.56
N HIS A 160 -1.36 5.93 -12.34
CA HIS A 160 -1.56 4.74 -13.16
C HIS A 160 -0.24 3.98 -13.44
N LEU A 161 0.68 3.96 -12.46
CA LEU A 161 1.92 3.19 -12.57
C LEU A 161 1.65 1.71 -12.88
N ILE A 162 0.57 1.16 -12.33
CA ILE A 162 0.10 -0.19 -12.64
C ILE A 162 -1.07 -0.09 -13.61
N THR A 163 -0.74 -0.11 -14.89
CA THR A 163 -1.68 -0.07 -16.01
C THR A 163 -2.32 -1.43 -16.27
N ARG A 164 -3.29 -1.46 -17.19
CA ARG A 164 -3.90 -2.68 -17.73
C ARG A 164 -2.87 -3.65 -18.29
N GLU A 165 -1.88 -3.14 -19.03
CA GLU A 165 -0.82 -3.94 -19.63
C GLU A 165 0.04 -4.59 -18.54
N ARG A 166 0.42 -3.84 -17.52
CA ARG A 166 1.19 -4.33 -16.37
C ARG A 166 0.44 -5.36 -15.54
N LEU A 167 -0.86 -5.17 -15.32
CA LEU A 167 -1.72 -6.21 -14.74
C LEU A 167 -1.72 -7.48 -15.60
N GLY A 168 -1.59 -7.31 -16.92
CA GLY A 168 -1.47 -8.41 -17.88
C GLY A 168 -0.22 -9.25 -17.74
N LEU A 169 0.86 -8.74 -17.15
CA LEU A 169 2.13 -9.45 -16.92
C LEU A 169 2.06 -10.39 -15.72
N LEU A 170 1.07 -10.21 -14.84
CA LEU A 170 0.95 -10.99 -13.62
C LEU A 170 0.47 -12.42 -13.90
N LYS A 171 0.92 -13.36 -13.08
CA LYS A 171 0.47 -14.76 -13.14
C LYS A 171 -1.00 -14.88 -12.73
N LYS A 172 -1.68 -15.89 -13.23
CA LYS A 172 -3.03 -16.24 -12.78
C LYS A 172 -3.13 -16.48 -11.27
N THR A 173 -2.02 -16.83 -10.65
CA THR A 173 -1.90 -17.05 -9.21
C THR A 173 -1.47 -15.82 -8.43
N SER A 174 -1.19 -14.70 -9.08
CA SER A 174 -0.68 -13.49 -8.41
C SER A 174 -1.73 -12.85 -7.51
N VAL A 175 -1.24 -12.26 -6.42
CA VAL A 175 -2.01 -11.39 -5.52
C VAL A 175 -1.38 -10.01 -5.54
N LEU A 176 -2.22 -8.96 -5.66
CA LEU A 176 -1.78 -7.57 -5.63
C LEU A 176 -2.32 -6.87 -4.37
N ILE A 177 -1.47 -6.12 -3.70
CA ILE A 177 -1.85 -5.32 -2.52
C ILE A 177 -1.44 -3.87 -2.74
N ASN A 178 -2.36 -2.93 -2.50
CA ASN A 178 -2.08 -1.51 -2.57
C ASN A 178 -2.36 -0.82 -1.23
N VAL A 179 -1.31 -0.30 -0.61
CA VAL A 179 -1.34 0.53 0.61
C VAL A 179 -0.72 1.91 0.38
N GLY A 180 -0.41 2.24 -0.88
CA GLY A 180 0.18 3.53 -1.25
C GLY A 180 -0.89 4.59 -1.49
N ARG A 181 -1.37 4.68 -2.73
CA ARG A 181 -2.48 5.56 -3.16
C ARG A 181 -3.33 4.87 -4.22
N GLY A 182 -4.63 5.15 -4.23
CA GLY A 182 -5.55 4.60 -5.22
C GLY A 182 -5.18 4.94 -6.65
N SER A 183 -4.71 6.17 -6.89
CA SER A 183 -4.30 6.66 -8.20
C SER A 183 -3.11 5.93 -8.84
N VAL A 184 -2.35 5.15 -8.07
CA VAL A 184 -1.21 4.37 -8.58
C VAL A 184 -1.65 3.21 -9.47
N LEU A 185 -2.88 2.77 -9.36
CA LEU A 185 -3.43 1.58 -9.99
C LEU A 185 -4.62 1.94 -10.87
N ASP A 186 -4.65 1.41 -12.09
CA ASP A 186 -5.87 1.39 -12.92
C ASP A 186 -6.89 0.44 -12.28
N GLN A 187 -7.83 1.02 -11.50
CA GLN A 187 -8.84 0.25 -10.76
C GLN A 187 -9.84 -0.45 -11.68
N ASP A 188 -10.17 0.16 -12.82
CA ASP A 188 -11.10 -0.45 -13.79
C ASP A 188 -10.47 -1.70 -14.40
N ALA A 189 -9.21 -1.61 -14.80
CA ALA A 189 -8.46 -2.76 -15.27
C ALA A 189 -8.28 -3.83 -14.18
N LEU A 190 -8.09 -3.43 -12.91
CA LEU A 190 -8.04 -4.39 -11.79
C LEU A 190 -9.36 -5.15 -11.65
N MET A 191 -10.50 -4.48 -11.70
CA MET A 191 -11.83 -5.12 -11.64
C MET A 191 -11.99 -6.16 -12.76
N GLU A 192 -11.58 -5.83 -13.98
CA GLU A 192 -11.66 -6.75 -15.11
C GLU A 192 -10.80 -8.00 -14.93
N VAL A 193 -9.53 -7.84 -14.51
CA VAL A 193 -8.63 -8.99 -14.34
C VAL A 193 -9.02 -9.88 -13.15
N LEU A 194 -9.63 -9.30 -12.10
CA LEU A 194 -10.17 -10.06 -10.97
C LEU A 194 -11.44 -10.81 -11.38
N ASN A 195 -12.40 -10.14 -12.00
CA ASN A 195 -13.68 -10.76 -12.40
C ASN A 195 -13.51 -11.84 -13.46
N SER A 196 -12.52 -11.71 -14.35
CA SER A 196 -12.14 -12.73 -15.33
C SER A 196 -11.27 -13.85 -14.75
N GLY A 197 -10.81 -13.74 -13.51
CA GLY A 197 -9.91 -14.71 -12.87
C GLY A 197 -8.50 -14.74 -13.50
N LYS A 198 -8.06 -13.64 -14.11
CA LYS A 198 -6.71 -13.50 -14.67
C LYS A 198 -5.63 -13.38 -13.60
N ILE A 199 -5.98 -12.80 -12.44
CA ILE A 199 -5.17 -12.84 -11.21
C ILE A 199 -6.00 -13.44 -10.07
N ALA A 200 -5.34 -13.88 -9.03
CA ALA A 200 -5.99 -14.65 -7.96
C ALA A 200 -6.74 -13.80 -6.94
N GLY A 201 -6.31 -12.58 -6.71
CA GLY A 201 -6.95 -11.69 -5.75
C GLY A 201 -6.20 -10.37 -5.58
N ALA A 202 -6.83 -9.42 -4.91
CA ALA A 202 -6.21 -8.17 -4.52
C ALA A 202 -6.70 -7.69 -3.15
N ALA A 203 -5.91 -6.82 -2.50
CA ALA A 203 -6.34 -6.05 -1.34
C ALA A 203 -5.99 -4.57 -1.54
N LEU A 204 -6.97 -3.71 -1.32
CA LEU A 204 -6.85 -2.26 -1.45
C LEU A 204 -7.18 -1.60 -0.12
N ASP A 205 -6.22 -0.95 0.49
CA ASP A 205 -6.48 -0.05 1.62
C ASP A 205 -6.78 1.37 1.13
N VAL A 206 -6.43 1.64 -0.11
CA VAL A 206 -6.60 2.94 -0.78
C VAL A 206 -7.32 2.77 -2.11
N THR A 207 -8.21 3.71 -2.44
CA THR A 207 -9.01 3.71 -3.68
C THR A 207 -8.96 5.08 -4.36
N ASN A 208 -9.50 5.16 -5.54
CA ASN A 208 -9.74 6.43 -6.23
C ASN A 208 -11.13 6.38 -6.90
N PRO A 209 -12.11 7.21 -6.42
CA PRO A 209 -11.98 8.23 -5.37
C PRO A 209 -11.91 7.67 -3.95
N GLU A 210 -11.57 8.54 -2.99
CA GLU A 210 -11.72 8.33 -1.55
C GLU A 210 -12.53 9.47 -0.93
N PRO A 211 -13.59 9.17 -0.16
CA PRO A 211 -14.19 7.84 0.10
C PRO A 211 -14.74 7.19 -1.17
N LEU A 212 -14.70 5.84 -1.21
CA LEU A 212 -15.30 5.09 -2.32
C LEU A 212 -16.83 5.21 -2.27
N PRO A 213 -17.50 5.69 -3.34
CA PRO A 213 -18.96 5.83 -3.36
C PRO A 213 -19.69 4.50 -3.12
N PRO A 214 -20.84 4.50 -2.39
CA PRO A 214 -21.58 3.27 -2.07
C PRO A 214 -22.00 2.45 -3.30
N GLU A 215 -22.24 3.11 -4.42
CA GLU A 215 -22.66 2.49 -5.70
C GLU A 215 -21.49 2.03 -6.58
N HIS A 216 -20.25 2.25 -6.15
CA HIS A 216 -19.08 1.93 -6.97
C HIS A 216 -18.96 0.42 -7.20
N PRO A 217 -18.75 -0.05 -8.45
CA PRO A 217 -18.70 -1.48 -8.77
C PRO A 217 -17.56 -2.25 -8.09
N LEU A 218 -16.54 -1.55 -7.63
CA LEU A 218 -15.41 -2.13 -6.91
C LEU A 218 -15.85 -2.94 -5.68
N TRP A 219 -16.93 -2.52 -4.98
CA TRP A 219 -17.48 -3.25 -3.83
C TRP A 219 -17.91 -4.67 -4.14
N ASN A 220 -18.31 -4.93 -5.38
CA ASN A 220 -18.81 -6.24 -5.83
C ASN A 220 -17.76 -7.03 -6.62
N THR A 221 -16.50 -6.57 -6.63
CA THR A 221 -15.42 -7.24 -7.37
C THR A 221 -14.99 -8.51 -6.65
N LYS A 222 -14.87 -9.60 -7.39
CA LYS A 222 -14.49 -10.91 -6.84
C LYS A 222 -13.06 -10.91 -6.32
N ASN A 223 -12.82 -11.66 -5.25
CA ASN A 223 -11.49 -11.86 -4.67
C ASN A 223 -10.76 -10.56 -4.32
N LEU A 224 -11.53 -9.54 -3.95
CA LEU A 224 -11.03 -8.24 -3.53
C LEU A 224 -11.34 -8.02 -2.05
N ILE A 225 -10.34 -7.63 -1.29
CA ILE A 225 -10.48 -7.10 0.06
C ILE A 225 -10.31 -5.58 -0.02
N ILE A 226 -11.25 -4.83 0.55
CA ILE A 226 -11.15 -3.37 0.66
C ILE A 226 -11.15 -3.01 2.14
N THR A 227 -10.23 -2.14 2.54
CA THR A 227 -10.23 -1.49 3.84
C THR A 227 -10.22 0.03 3.64
N PRO A 228 -10.91 0.81 4.50
CA PRO A 228 -11.16 2.24 4.24
C PRO A 228 -9.99 3.12 4.73
N HIS A 229 -8.79 2.96 4.15
CA HIS A 229 -7.57 3.71 4.43
C HIS A 229 -7.20 3.69 5.93
N VAL A 230 -7.15 2.48 6.49
CA VAL A 230 -6.93 2.25 7.95
C VAL A 230 -5.64 1.50 8.26
N SER A 231 -4.85 1.13 7.25
CA SER A 231 -3.60 0.37 7.45
C SER A 231 -2.56 1.12 8.27
N GLY A 232 -2.55 2.45 8.16
CA GLY A 232 -1.65 3.37 8.90
C GLY A 232 -2.33 4.04 10.09
N ASN A 233 -2.97 3.28 10.96
CA ASN A 233 -3.71 3.84 12.09
C ASN A 233 -2.76 4.23 13.25
N MET A 234 -2.97 5.44 13.81
CA MET A 234 -2.25 5.97 14.99
C MET A 234 -2.67 5.32 16.32
N SER A 235 -3.68 4.44 16.33
CA SER A 235 -4.12 3.75 17.55
C SER A 235 -3.14 2.66 18.04
N LEU A 236 -2.07 2.39 17.32
CA LEU A 236 -1.00 1.53 17.79
C LEU A 236 0.03 2.38 18.56
N ASP A 237 0.25 2.09 19.83
CA ASP A 237 1.11 2.85 20.73
C ASP A 237 2.53 3.07 20.14
N ILE A 238 3.12 2.03 19.56
CA ILE A 238 4.45 2.15 18.94
C ILE A 238 4.49 3.15 17.79
N THR A 239 3.40 3.30 17.04
CA THR A 239 3.32 4.30 15.95
C THR A 239 3.28 5.72 16.53
N CYS A 240 2.51 5.92 17.60
CA CYS A 240 2.48 7.18 18.32
C CYS A 240 3.85 7.53 18.93
N ASP A 241 4.52 6.57 19.55
CA ASP A 241 5.84 6.79 20.15
C ASP A 241 6.88 7.20 19.10
N ILE A 242 6.88 6.55 17.95
CA ILE A 242 7.78 6.91 16.84
C ILE A 242 7.46 8.31 16.32
N ASP A 243 6.19 8.63 16.10
CA ASP A 243 5.76 9.95 15.60
C ASP A 243 6.14 11.07 16.57
N VAL A 244 5.89 10.87 17.88
CA VAL A 244 6.27 11.83 18.93
C VAL A 244 7.80 12.03 18.98
N ASN A 245 8.57 10.93 18.89
CA ASN A 245 10.03 11.04 18.86
C ASN A 245 10.51 11.81 17.62
N MET A 246 9.98 11.52 16.44
CA MET A 246 10.30 12.26 15.20
C MET A 246 9.94 13.74 15.32
N PHE A 247 8.82 14.06 15.97
CA PHE A 247 8.44 15.46 16.25
C PHE A 247 9.45 16.13 17.19
N CYS A 248 9.83 15.47 18.28
CA CYS A 248 10.79 15.99 19.26
C CYS A 248 12.19 16.19 18.65
N ASP A 249 12.62 15.29 17.74
CA ASP A 249 13.93 15.41 17.07
C ASP A 249 13.99 16.60 16.09
N ASN A 250 12.85 17.17 15.70
CA ASN A 250 12.76 18.35 14.83
C ASN A 250 12.61 19.68 15.60
N LEU A 251 12.50 19.67 16.94
CA LEU A 251 12.45 20.86 17.78
C LEU A 251 13.83 21.43 18.04
#